data_ee01727034bfde62a3eea8565f7a89f6
#
_entry.id   ee01727034bfde62a3eea8565f7a89f6
#
_cell.length_a   1.000
_cell.length_b   1.000
_cell.length_c   1.000
_cell.angle_alpha   90.00
_cell.angle_beta   90.00
_cell.angle_gamma   90.00
#
_symmetry.space_group_name_H-M   'P 1'
#
loop_
_entity.id
_entity.type
_entity.pdbx_description
1 polymer ?
#
loop_
_entity_poly.entity_id
_entity_poly.type
_entity_poly.pdbx_seq_one_letter_code
_entity_poly.pdbx_strand_id
1 'polypeptide(L)'
;MQEFLSQIGDVTTGGLAYVGSLALLAGRAGYFTVIGPFRGQPLRLRSAISQAMEVGVRALPILSLITFFIGLILALQGAYELRTFGAINLVATAVALGMTRELGPLITAILVIGRSGSAFAAEIGTMKVSEELDALQTMAIGPIPYLVTPKFIAMIVMVPCLTIWANFMGIIGGSVFGVADAGFTFTTYIKASLDALFLRDIMTGLIKSLMFGITIAAVGCYEGLSTGSGAEQVGRHTTRAVVMSIFLVVMVDVIFTAIFFFLSPN
;
A
#
# COMPACT_ATOMS: atom_id res chain seq x y z
N MET A 1 24.37 21.46 -24.31
CA MET A 1 24.37 21.64 -22.86
C MET A 1 23.09 22.36 -22.37
N GLN A 2 22.66 23.45 -23.03
CA GLN A 2 21.41 24.14 -22.66
C GLN A 2 20.14 23.30 -22.88
N GLU A 3 20.03 22.54 -23.98
CA GLU A 3 18.90 21.62 -24.20
C GLU A 3 18.82 20.48 -23.17
N PHE A 4 19.98 19.95 -22.74
CA PHE A 4 20.03 18.92 -21.71
C PHE A 4 19.60 19.47 -20.34
N LEU A 5 20.01 20.69 -20.01
CA LEU A 5 19.59 21.37 -18.77
C LEU A 5 18.12 21.75 -18.78
N SER A 6 17.57 22.16 -19.92
CA SER A 6 16.12 22.45 -20.04
C SER A 6 15.30 21.16 -19.91
N GLN A 7 15.70 20.05 -20.54
CA GLN A 7 15.02 18.77 -20.41
C GLN A 7 15.02 18.26 -18.96
N ILE A 8 16.15 18.39 -18.23
CA ILE A 8 16.18 18.04 -16.80
C ILE A 8 15.25 18.98 -16.00
N GLY A 9 15.23 20.27 -16.32
CA GLY A 9 14.33 21.23 -15.70
C GLY A 9 12.85 20.87 -15.90
N ASP A 10 12.47 20.53 -17.13
CA ASP A 10 11.08 20.16 -17.45
C ASP A 10 10.65 18.84 -16.81
N VAL A 11 11.53 17.84 -16.74
CA VAL A 11 11.25 16.56 -16.06
C VAL A 11 11.12 16.76 -14.54
N THR A 12 12.00 17.55 -13.93
CA THR A 12 11.92 17.79 -12.47
C THR A 12 10.71 18.63 -12.10
N THR A 13 10.40 19.68 -12.84
CA THR A 13 9.20 20.51 -12.59
C THR A 13 7.92 19.73 -12.85
N GLY A 14 7.87 18.88 -13.89
CA GLY A 14 6.76 17.98 -14.16
C GLY A 14 6.55 16.95 -13.05
N GLY A 15 7.63 16.37 -12.53
CA GLY A 15 7.58 15.44 -11.39
C GLY A 15 7.08 16.12 -10.10
N LEU A 16 7.58 17.31 -9.79
CA LEU A 16 7.13 18.09 -8.63
C LEU A 16 5.65 18.51 -8.76
N ALA A 17 5.23 18.92 -9.94
CA ALA A 17 3.82 19.26 -10.22
C ALA A 17 2.91 18.03 -10.05
N TYR A 18 3.36 16.86 -10.50
CA TYR A 18 2.63 15.60 -10.32
C TYR A 18 2.44 15.27 -8.83
N VAL A 19 3.54 15.27 -8.04
CA VAL A 19 3.48 15.00 -6.59
C VAL A 19 2.63 16.07 -5.88
N GLY A 20 2.74 17.33 -6.26
CA GLY A 20 1.90 18.41 -5.75
C GLY A 20 0.41 18.18 -6.02
N SER A 21 0.06 17.72 -7.21
CA SER A 21 -1.32 17.38 -7.57
C SER A 21 -1.87 16.21 -6.76
N LEU A 22 -1.06 15.19 -6.51
CA LEU A 22 -1.41 14.06 -5.63
C LEU A 22 -1.63 14.52 -4.18
N ALA A 23 -0.74 15.38 -3.67
CA ALA A 23 -0.87 15.91 -2.32
C ALA A 23 -2.14 16.77 -2.15
N LEU A 24 -2.46 17.59 -3.16
CA LEU A 24 -3.70 18.37 -3.19
C LEU A 24 -4.95 17.48 -3.23
N LEU A 25 -4.93 16.41 -4.04
CA LEU A 25 -6.03 15.46 -4.11
C LEU A 25 -6.22 14.72 -2.78
N ALA A 26 -5.12 14.24 -2.19
CA ALA A 26 -5.14 13.58 -0.87
C ALA A 26 -5.62 14.54 0.22
N GLY A 27 -5.16 15.80 0.21
CA GLY A 27 -5.60 16.83 1.13
C GLY A 27 -7.10 17.15 1.01
N ARG A 28 -7.61 17.25 -0.23
CA ARG A 28 -9.06 17.42 -0.47
C ARG A 28 -9.87 16.22 -0.01
N ALA A 29 -9.42 15.00 -0.32
CA ALA A 29 -10.08 13.78 0.15
C ALA A 29 -10.08 13.70 1.69
N GLY A 30 -8.96 14.02 2.34
CA GLY A 30 -8.84 14.13 3.80
C GLY A 30 -9.77 15.19 4.40
N TYR A 31 -9.85 16.37 3.78
CA TYR A 31 -10.78 17.41 4.17
C TYR A 31 -12.23 16.93 4.16
N PHE A 32 -12.67 16.28 3.07
CA PHE A 32 -14.03 15.74 2.98
C PHE A 32 -14.27 14.56 3.92
N THR A 33 -13.23 13.80 4.27
CA THR A 33 -13.34 12.70 5.24
C THR A 33 -13.57 13.22 6.66
N VAL A 34 -12.84 14.27 7.07
CA VAL A 34 -12.85 14.76 8.45
C VAL A 34 -13.88 15.88 8.64
N ILE A 35 -13.90 16.87 7.75
CA ILE A 35 -14.69 18.09 7.89
C ILE A 35 -16.04 18.01 7.16
N GLY A 36 -16.11 17.21 6.08
CA GLY A 36 -17.33 17.04 5.29
C GLY A 36 -18.58 16.72 6.09
N PRO A 37 -18.55 15.75 7.03
CA PRO A 37 -19.70 15.39 7.86
C PRO A 37 -20.24 16.55 8.69
N PHE A 38 -19.35 17.41 9.21
CA PHE A 38 -19.70 18.57 10.02
C PHE A 38 -20.31 19.73 9.21
N ARG A 39 -20.13 19.72 7.88
CA ARG A 39 -20.67 20.75 6.97
C ARG A 39 -21.90 20.28 6.18
N GLY A 40 -22.58 19.21 6.63
CA GLY A 40 -23.80 18.72 6.00
C GLY A 40 -23.59 17.90 4.72
N GLN A 41 -22.35 17.50 4.44
CA GLN A 41 -22.04 16.54 3.37
C GLN A 41 -21.85 15.15 4.01
N PRO A 42 -22.89 14.29 4.02
CA PRO A 42 -22.82 13.01 4.69
C PRO A 42 -21.76 12.11 4.01
N LEU A 43 -20.88 11.53 4.82
CA LEU A 43 -20.00 10.48 4.34
C LEU A 43 -20.83 9.34 3.75
N ARG A 44 -20.50 8.94 2.54
CA ARG A 44 -21.12 7.77 1.89
C ARG A 44 -20.56 6.47 2.49
N LEU A 45 -20.85 6.23 3.78
CA LEU A 45 -20.33 5.08 4.52
C LEU A 45 -20.64 3.76 3.81
N ARG A 46 -21.82 3.63 3.22
CA ARG A 46 -22.17 2.42 2.45
C ARG A 46 -21.22 2.20 1.27
N SER A 47 -20.85 3.27 0.55
CA SER A 47 -19.89 3.19 -0.54
C SER A 47 -18.48 2.90 -0.03
N ALA A 48 -18.07 3.53 1.08
CA ALA A 48 -16.76 3.27 1.69
C ALA A 48 -16.66 1.82 2.19
N ILE A 49 -17.69 1.27 2.81
CA ILE A 49 -17.73 -0.14 3.24
C ILE A 49 -17.69 -1.08 2.04
N SER A 50 -18.45 -0.80 0.97
CA SER A 50 -18.40 -1.59 -0.26
C SER A 50 -17.00 -1.60 -0.87
N GLN A 51 -16.34 -0.45 -0.96
CA GLN A 51 -14.96 -0.34 -1.43
C GLN A 51 -13.97 -1.05 -0.50
N ALA A 52 -14.17 -0.94 0.82
CA ALA A 52 -13.33 -1.64 1.80
C ALA A 52 -13.46 -3.17 1.68
N MET A 53 -14.66 -3.69 1.47
CA MET A 53 -14.85 -5.13 1.22
C MET A 53 -14.17 -5.57 -0.09
N GLU A 54 -14.25 -4.77 -1.12
CA GLU A 54 -13.62 -5.07 -2.39
C GLU A 54 -12.09 -5.05 -2.31
N VAL A 55 -11.52 -4.02 -1.69
CA VAL A 55 -10.07 -3.90 -1.49
C VAL A 55 -9.56 -4.98 -0.54
N GLY A 56 -10.25 -5.20 0.58
CA GLY A 56 -9.79 -6.06 1.67
C GLY A 56 -10.11 -7.53 1.44
N VAL A 57 -11.41 -7.88 1.56
CA VAL A 57 -11.82 -9.28 1.64
C VAL A 57 -11.42 -10.08 0.39
N ARG A 58 -11.60 -9.49 -0.78
CA ARG A 58 -11.24 -10.18 -2.03
C ARG A 58 -9.73 -10.28 -2.25
N ALA A 59 -8.89 -9.53 -1.52
CA ALA A 59 -7.43 -9.66 -1.61
C ALA A 59 -6.88 -10.75 -0.68
N LEU A 60 -7.60 -11.14 0.38
CA LEU A 60 -7.14 -12.08 1.39
C LEU A 60 -6.58 -13.39 0.84
N PRO A 61 -7.22 -14.12 -0.10
CA PRO A 61 -6.72 -15.43 -0.53
C PRO A 61 -5.34 -15.33 -1.19
N ILE A 62 -5.18 -14.39 -2.12
CA ILE A 62 -3.92 -14.24 -2.85
C ILE A 62 -2.82 -13.65 -1.95
N LEU A 63 -3.18 -12.71 -1.07
CA LEU A 63 -2.25 -12.14 -0.10
C LEU A 63 -1.74 -13.21 0.86
N SER A 64 -2.65 -14.04 1.40
CA SER A 64 -2.29 -15.14 2.30
C SER A 64 -1.29 -16.10 1.66
N LEU A 65 -1.56 -16.50 0.41
CA LEU A 65 -0.70 -17.43 -0.32
C LEU A 65 0.69 -16.85 -0.54
N ILE A 66 0.75 -15.61 -1.05
CA ILE A 66 2.03 -14.97 -1.38
C ILE A 66 2.85 -14.69 -0.12
N THR A 67 2.24 -14.14 0.92
CA THR A 67 2.97 -13.82 2.15
C THR A 67 3.41 -15.06 2.91
N PHE A 68 2.62 -16.15 2.87
CA PHE A 68 3.01 -17.45 3.41
C PHE A 68 4.30 -17.97 2.75
N PHE A 69 4.35 -18.00 1.42
CA PHE A 69 5.54 -18.45 0.70
C PHE A 69 6.74 -17.54 0.90
N ILE A 70 6.53 -16.24 0.99
CA ILE A 70 7.62 -15.30 1.27
C ILE A 70 8.19 -15.54 2.67
N GLY A 71 7.36 -15.75 3.68
CA GLY A 71 7.82 -16.10 5.01
C GLY A 71 8.61 -17.42 5.05
N LEU A 72 8.16 -18.42 4.28
CA LEU A 72 8.87 -19.68 4.10
C LEU A 72 10.23 -19.47 3.43
N ILE A 73 10.29 -18.69 2.35
CA ILE A 73 11.54 -18.36 1.63
C ILE A 73 12.51 -17.61 2.54
N LEU A 74 12.01 -16.64 3.30
CA LEU A 74 12.84 -15.91 4.28
C LEU A 74 13.42 -16.82 5.34
N ALA A 75 12.64 -17.76 5.86
CA ALA A 75 13.12 -18.72 6.84
C ALA A 75 14.21 -19.63 6.27
N LEU A 76 14.01 -20.14 5.03
CA LEU A 76 15.00 -20.96 4.33
C LEU A 76 16.31 -20.19 4.10
N GLN A 77 16.20 -18.98 3.57
CA GLN A 77 17.36 -18.17 3.22
C GLN A 77 18.09 -17.63 4.47
N GLY A 78 17.32 -17.18 5.46
CA GLY A 78 17.87 -16.77 6.76
C GLY A 78 18.56 -17.92 7.50
N ALA A 79 18.00 -19.13 7.46
CA ALA A 79 18.63 -20.29 8.07
C ALA A 79 19.95 -20.67 7.42
N TYR A 80 20.04 -20.60 6.09
CA TYR A 80 21.28 -20.86 5.36
C TYR A 80 22.42 -19.94 5.85
N GLU A 81 22.15 -18.63 5.94
CA GLU A 81 23.15 -17.67 6.43
C GLU A 81 23.44 -17.85 7.93
N LEU A 82 22.41 -17.98 8.76
CA LEU A 82 22.57 -18.06 10.21
C LEU A 82 23.23 -19.37 10.68
N ARG A 83 23.16 -20.45 9.91
CA ARG A 83 23.90 -21.69 10.17
C ARG A 83 25.41 -21.47 10.13
N THR A 84 25.91 -20.67 9.20
CA THR A 84 27.35 -20.39 9.07
C THR A 84 27.90 -19.67 10.31
N PHE A 85 27.05 -18.94 11.01
CA PHE A 85 27.38 -18.23 12.25
C PHE A 85 26.99 -19.00 13.52
N GLY A 86 26.46 -20.23 13.40
CA GLY A 86 25.96 -20.99 14.54
C GLY A 86 24.74 -20.40 15.25
N ALA A 87 24.04 -19.46 14.57
CA ALA A 87 22.97 -18.65 15.14
C ALA A 87 21.58 -19.00 14.57
N ILE A 88 21.34 -20.26 14.22
CA ILE A 88 20.09 -20.73 13.63
C ILE A 88 18.85 -20.39 14.48
N ASN A 89 19.03 -20.27 15.79
CA ASN A 89 17.97 -19.90 16.72
C ASN A 89 17.36 -18.53 16.46
N LEU A 90 18.06 -17.66 15.70
CA LEU A 90 17.59 -16.32 15.35
C LEU A 90 16.71 -16.28 14.09
N VAL A 91 16.50 -17.42 13.41
CA VAL A 91 15.67 -17.47 12.19
C VAL A 91 14.24 -16.96 12.46
N ALA A 92 13.62 -17.39 13.55
CA ALA A 92 12.28 -16.96 13.93
C ALA A 92 12.21 -15.43 14.14
N THR A 93 13.20 -14.87 14.84
CA THR A 93 13.34 -13.43 15.06
C THR A 93 13.53 -12.66 13.75
N ALA A 94 14.41 -13.14 12.86
CA ALA A 94 14.70 -12.50 11.59
C ALA A 94 13.48 -12.47 10.67
N VAL A 95 12.73 -13.57 10.58
CA VAL A 95 11.49 -13.65 9.81
C VAL A 95 10.43 -12.71 10.39
N ALA A 96 10.23 -12.72 11.71
CA ALA A 96 9.23 -11.89 12.38
C ALA A 96 9.52 -10.39 12.16
N LEU A 97 10.74 -9.93 12.36
CA LEU A 97 11.14 -8.54 12.17
C LEU A 97 11.12 -8.13 10.69
N GLY A 98 11.65 -8.97 9.79
CA GLY A 98 11.68 -8.70 8.36
C GLY A 98 10.28 -8.59 7.77
N MET A 99 9.35 -9.48 8.15
CA MET A 99 7.96 -9.39 7.74
C MET A 99 7.27 -8.16 8.31
N THR A 100 7.40 -7.90 9.60
CA THR A 100 6.63 -6.86 10.27
C THR A 100 7.08 -5.44 9.88
N ARG A 101 8.39 -5.21 9.77
CA ARG A 101 8.94 -3.87 9.52
C ARG A 101 8.92 -3.47 8.04
N GLU A 102 9.14 -4.44 7.11
CA GLU A 102 9.40 -4.13 5.71
C GLU A 102 8.51 -4.93 4.76
N LEU A 103 8.67 -6.26 4.72
CA LEU A 103 8.11 -7.08 3.65
C LEU A 103 6.59 -7.19 3.71
N GLY A 104 6.00 -7.29 4.88
CA GLY A 104 4.55 -7.34 5.03
C GLY A 104 3.86 -6.10 4.47
N PRO A 105 4.22 -4.89 4.91
CA PRO A 105 3.69 -3.65 4.35
C PRO A 105 3.92 -3.53 2.84
N LEU A 106 5.17 -3.77 2.38
CA LEU A 106 5.55 -3.56 0.98
C LEU A 106 4.83 -4.53 0.04
N ILE A 107 4.79 -5.83 0.38
CA ILE A 107 4.11 -6.84 -0.44
C ILE A 107 2.61 -6.60 -0.48
N THR A 108 2.02 -6.24 0.66
CA THR A 108 0.61 -5.85 0.73
C THR A 108 0.34 -4.68 -0.21
N ALA A 109 1.18 -3.65 -0.19
CA ALA A 109 1.04 -2.49 -1.06
C ALA A 109 1.13 -2.88 -2.54
N ILE A 110 2.12 -3.68 -2.94
CA ILE A 110 2.30 -4.11 -4.34
C ILE A 110 1.08 -4.90 -4.84
N LEU A 111 0.55 -5.81 -4.03
CA LEU A 111 -0.65 -6.57 -4.38
C LEU A 111 -1.89 -5.69 -4.50
N VAL A 112 -2.06 -4.75 -3.57
CA VAL A 112 -3.17 -3.80 -3.59
C VAL A 112 -3.06 -2.83 -4.76
N ILE A 113 -1.85 -2.40 -5.16
CA ILE A 113 -1.60 -1.58 -6.35
C ILE A 113 -2.09 -2.31 -7.60
N GLY A 114 -1.62 -3.55 -7.81
CA GLY A 114 -1.95 -4.32 -9.01
C GLY A 114 -3.44 -4.58 -9.17
N ARG A 115 -4.15 -4.77 -8.06
CA ARG A 115 -5.56 -5.12 -8.07
C ARG A 115 -6.47 -3.90 -7.90
N SER A 116 -6.32 -3.18 -6.79
CA SER A 116 -7.27 -2.14 -6.39
C SER A 116 -6.86 -0.76 -6.90
N GLY A 117 -5.56 -0.45 -6.91
CA GLY A 117 -5.03 0.80 -7.49
C GLY A 117 -5.35 0.92 -8.98
N SER A 118 -5.11 -0.15 -9.74
CA SER A 118 -5.46 -0.23 -11.16
C SER A 118 -6.98 -0.14 -11.39
N ALA A 119 -7.78 -0.83 -10.56
CA ALA A 119 -9.23 -0.80 -10.67
C ALA A 119 -9.79 0.60 -10.43
N PHE A 120 -9.24 1.38 -9.49
CA PHE A 120 -9.66 2.76 -9.25
C PHE A 120 -9.40 3.66 -10.46
N ALA A 121 -8.22 3.53 -11.09
CA ALA A 121 -7.90 4.29 -12.30
C ALA A 121 -8.81 3.89 -13.46
N ALA A 122 -9.08 2.60 -13.64
CA ALA A 122 -9.96 2.09 -14.69
C ALA A 122 -11.41 2.53 -14.50
N GLU A 123 -11.96 2.40 -13.28
CA GLU A 123 -13.34 2.78 -12.97
C GLU A 123 -13.57 4.28 -13.18
N ILE A 124 -12.74 5.13 -12.57
CA ILE A 124 -12.87 6.59 -12.71
C ILE A 124 -12.60 7.04 -14.16
N GLY A 125 -11.60 6.42 -14.82
CA GLY A 125 -11.28 6.70 -16.21
C GLY A 125 -12.43 6.33 -17.16
N THR A 126 -13.09 5.20 -16.94
CA THR A 126 -14.27 4.79 -17.71
C THR A 126 -15.44 5.76 -17.51
N MET A 127 -15.73 6.15 -16.26
CA MET A 127 -16.75 7.15 -15.95
C MET A 127 -16.47 8.51 -16.59
N LYS A 128 -15.20 8.85 -16.75
CA LYS A 128 -14.81 10.09 -17.44
C LYS A 128 -15.04 10.01 -18.95
N VAL A 129 -14.67 8.90 -19.57
CA VAL A 129 -14.86 8.68 -21.01
C VAL A 129 -16.34 8.58 -21.38
N SER A 130 -17.18 8.02 -20.49
CA SER A 130 -18.63 7.94 -20.66
C SER A 130 -19.38 9.22 -20.24
N GLU A 131 -18.66 10.33 -19.96
CA GLU A 131 -19.22 11.61 -19.54
C GLU A 131 -20.03 11.57 -18.23
N GLU A 132 -19.97 10.46 -17.48
CA GLU A 132 -20.67 10.32 -16.20
C GLU A 132 -20.16 11.32 -15.15
N LEU A 133 -18.84 11.67 -15.19
CA LEU A 133 -18.29 12.68 -14.28
C LEU A 133 -18.86 14.08 -14.57
N ASP A 134 -19.08 14.41 -15.84
CA ASP A 134 -19.65 15.68 -16.24
C ASP A 134 -21.15 15.73 -15.87
N ALA A 135 -21.85 14.62 -16.04
CA ALA A 135 -23.23 14.49 -15.55
C ALA A 135 -23.34 14.69 -14.03
N LEU A 136 -22.41 14.17 -13.24
CA LEU A 136 -22.36 14.42 -11.78
C LEU A 136 -22.15 15.91 -11.49
N GLN A 137 -21.25 16.57 -12.22
CA GLN A 137 -20.99 18.00 -12.03
C GLN A 137 -22.18 18.87 -12.40
N THR A 138 -22.92 18.55 -13.46
CA THR A 138 -24.15 19.27 -13.82
C THR A 138 -25.25 19.14 -12.77
N MET A 139 -25.25 18.02 -12.02
CA MET A 139 -26.12 17.81 -10.86
C MET A 139 -25.59 18.44 -9.58
N ALA A 140 -24.54 19.27 -9.64
CA ALA A 140 -23.85 19.88 -8.50
C ALA A 140 -23.25 18.87 -7.51
N ILE A 141 -22.96 17.63 -7.96
CA ILE A 141 -22.31 16.58 -7.16
C ILE A 141 -20.81 16.63 -7.47
N GLY A 142 -20.01 17.02 -6.48
CA GLY A 142 -18.57 17.01 -6.61
C GLY A 142 -17.99 15.60 -6.78
N PRO A 143 -17.15 15.32 -7.80
CA PRO A 143 -16.59 14.00 -8.02
C PRO A 143 -15.65 13.55 -6.88
N ILE A 144 -14.96 14.47 -6.20
CA ILE A 144 -14.04 14.14 -5.11
C ILE A 144 -14.80 13.56 -3.90
N PRO A 145 -15.79 14.24 -3.26
CA PRO A 145 -16.52 13.67 -2.15
C PRO A 145 -17.34 12.43 -2.53
N TYR A 146 -17.76 12.33 -3.79
CA TYR A 146 -18.61 11.25 -4.25
C TYR A 146 -17.84 9.95 -4.56
N LEU A 147 -16.72 10.02 -5.27
CA LEU A 147 -15.95 8.88 -5.77
C LEU A 147 -14.62 8.68 -5.06
N VAL A 148 -13.87 9.77 -4.84
CA VAL A 148 -12.50 9.69 -4.34
C VAL A 148 -12.47 9.42 -2.84
N THR A 149 -13.26 10.18 -2.06
CA THR A 149 -13.27 10.06 -0.60
C THR A 149 -13.57 8.64 -0.09
N PRO A 150 -14.60 7.91 -0.59
CA PRO A 150 -14.85 6.54 -0.16
C PRO A 150 -13.68 5.58 -0.44
N LYS A 151 -12.98 5.76 -1.57
CA LYS A 151 -11.80 4.96 -1.95
C LYS A 151 -10.62 5.23 -1.01
N PHE A 152 -10.40 6.50 -0.64
CA PHE A 152 -9.38 6.86 0.36
C PHE A 152 -9.65 6.24 1.72
N ILE A 153 -10.89 6.34 2.22
CA ILE A 153 -11.29 5.73 3.50
C ILE A 153 -11.05 4.22 3.47
N ALA A 154 -11.46 3.55 2.39
CA ALA A 154 -11.26 2.12 2.22
C ALA A 154 -9.76 1.75 2.28
N MET A 155 -8.88 2.50 1.59
CA MET A 155 -7.45 2.22 1.57
C MET A 155 -6.77 2.49 2.92
N ILE A 156 -7.08 3.60 3.57
CA ILE A 156 -6.52 3.98 4.87
C ILE A 156 -6.81 2.91 5.93
N VAL A 157 -7.98 2.27 5.87
CA VAL A 157 -8.37 1.23 6.82
C VAL A 157 -7.88 -0.16 6.38
N MET A 158 -8.10 -0.52 5.11
CA MET A 158 -7.88 -1.90 4.68
C MET A 158 -6.42 -2.24 4.45
N VAL A 159 -5.57 -1.30 3.98
CA VAL A 159 -4.15 -1.62 3.75
C VAL A 159 -3.41 -1.95 5.05
N PRO A 160 -3.57 -1.21 6.18
CA PRO A 160 -3.05 -1.64 7.47
C PRO A 160 -3.61 -2.97 7.97
N CYS A 161 -4.92 -3.21 7.81
CA CYS A 161 -5.54 -4.48 8.21
C CYS A 161 -4.97 -5.67 7.41
N LEU A 162 -4.82 -5.50 6.10
CA LEU A 162 -4.19 -6.50 5.23
C LEU A 162 -2.72 -6.73 5.58
N THR A 163 -2.00 -5.69 5.99
CA THR A 163 -0.60 -5.79 6.43
C THR A 163 -0.47 -6.63 7.71
N ILE A 164 -1.35 -6.45 8.69
CA ILE A 164 -1.38 -7.30 9.88
C ILE A 164 -1.61 -8.76 9.49
N TRP A 165 -2.55 -9.01 8.59
CA TRP A 165 -2.81 -10.35 8.09
C TRP A 165 -1.63 -10.93 7.32
N ALA A 166 -0.96 -10.14 6.50
CA ALA A 166 0.24 -10.52 5.76
C ALA A 166 1.39 -10.93 6.68
N ASN A 167 1.62 -10.16 7.75
CA ASN A 167 2.63 -10.47 8.76
C ASN A 167 2.33 -11.79 9.46
N PHE A 168 1.08 -12.01 9.84
CA PHE A 168 0.64 -13.25 10.47
C PHE A 168 0.87 -14.46 9.55
N MET A 169 0.46 -14.37 8.30
CA MET A 169 0.64 -15.45 7.33
C MET A 169 2.11 -15.69 6.98
N GLY A 170 2.94 -14.64 6.93
CA GLY A 170 4.37 -14.77 6.71
C GLY A 170 5.09 -15.47 7.88
N ILE A 171 4.75 -15.14 9.13
CA ILE A 171 5.31 -15.82 10.31
C ILE A 171 4.88 -17.29 10.32
N ILE A 172 3.63 -17.61 9.97
CA ILE A 172 3.18 -19.00 9.83
C ILE A 172 3.97 -19.73 8.73
N GLY A 173 4.15 -19.10 7.56
CA GLY A 173 4.96 -19.66 6.48
C GLY A 173 6.39 -19.99 6.92
N GLY A 174 7.04 -19.07 7.63
CA GLY A 174 8.37 -19.29 8.19
C GLY A 174 8.44 -20.43 9.23
N SER A 175 7.36 -20.63 10.01
CA SER A 175 7.30 -21.67 11.01
C SER A 175 7.34 -23.09 10.41
N VAL A 176 6.87 -23.27 9.19
CA VAL A 176 6.92 -24.57 8.50
C VAL A 176 8.36 -25.05 8.35
N PHE A 177 9.26 -24.19 7.93
CA PHE A 177 10.68 -24.51 7.86
C PHE A 177 11.32 -24.62 9.24
N GLY A 178 10.97 -23.69 10.14
CA GLY A 178 11.49 -23.70 11.53
C GLY A 178 11.27 -25.04 12.22
N VAL A 179 10.11 -25.66 12.03
CA VAL A 179 9.76 -26.97 12.59
C VAL A 179 10.42 -28.11 11.81
N ALA A 180 10.48 -28.03 10.48
CA ALA A 180 10.95 -29.14 9.65
C ALA A 180 12.46 -29.37 9.73
N ASP A 181 13.27 -28.32 9.85
CA ASP A 181 14.72 -28.43 9.70
C ASP A 181 15.53 -27.65 10.76
N ALA A 182 15.01 -26.56 11.33
CA ALA A 182 15.74 -25.75 12.31
C ALA A 182 15.60 -26.27 13.76
N GLY A 183 14.88 -27.37 13.97
CA GLY A 183 14.74 -28.03 15.29
C GLY A 183 13.80 -27.30 16.26
N PHE A 184 12.99 -26.36 15.78
CA PHE A 184 11.98 -25.70 16.60
C PHE A 184 10.73 -26.57 16.72
N THR A 185 10.09 -26.51 17.90
CA THR A 185 8.68 -26.86 18.01
C THR A 185 7.86 -25.67 17.52
N PHE A 186 6.70 -25.90 16.89
CA PHE A 186 5.81 -24.81 16.44
C PHE A 186 5.57 -23.74 17.52
N THR A 187 5.29 -24.20 18.75
CA THR A 187 5.09 -23.30 19.90
C THR A 187 6.34 -22.46 20.22
N THR A 188 7.53 -23.07 20.15
CA THR A 188 8.80 -22.37 20.42
C THR A 188 9.09 -21.34 19.33
N TYR A 189 8.82 -21.67 18.05
CA TYR A 189 8.99 -20.73 16.94
C TYR A 189 8.08 -19.52 17.07
N ILE A 190 6.78 -19.74 17.34
CA ILE A 190 5.82 -18.64 17.52
C ILE A 190 6.17 -17.79 18.74
N LYS A 191 6.57 -18.40 19.86
CA LYS A 191 7.03 -17.65 21.05
C LYS A 191 8.25 -16.79 20.71
N ALA A 192 9.27 -17.37 20.10
CA ALA A 192 10.47 -16.62 19.71
C ALA A 192 10.14 -15.46 18.74
N SER A 193 9.21 -15.68 17.81
CA SER A 193 8.73 -14.64 16.91
C SER A 193 8.01 -13.51 17.64
N LEU A 194 7.12 -13.83 18.59
CA LEU A 194 6.37 -12.83 19.37
C LEU A 194 7.26 -12.09 20.38
N ASP A 195 8.16 -12.78 21.04
CA ASP A 195 9.11 -12.18 22.02
C ASP A 195 10.10 -11.21 21.33
N ALA A 196 10.37 -11.43 20.03
CA ALA A 196 11.22 -10.56 19.25
C ALA A 196 10.51 -9.27 18.75
N LEU A 197 9.18 -9.27 18.73
CA LEU A 197 8.38 -8.14 18.20
C LEU A 197 8.04 -7.16 19.33
N PHE A 198 8.64 -5.99 19.25
CA PHE A 198 8.24 -4.87 20.10
C PHE A 198 7.06 -4.11 19.46
N LEU A 199 6.25 -3.47 20.29
CA LEU A 199 5.14 -2.62 19.81
C LEU A 199 5.59 -1.58 18.77
N ARG A 200 6.81 -1.08 18.90
CA ARG A 200 7.44 -0.17 17.96
C ARG A 200 7.55 -0.77 16.56
N ASP A 201 7.94 -2.04 16.43
CA ASP A 201 8.10 -2.70 15.12
C ASP A 201 6.78 -2.82 14.39
N ILE A 202 5.74 -3.18 15.14
CA ILE A 202 4.38 -3.26 14.61
C ILE A 202 3.90 -1.88 14.16
N MET A 203 4.12 -0.85 14.98
CA MET A 203 3.71 0.51 14.66
C MET A 203 4.45 1.09 13.46
N THR A 204 5.76 0.79 13.30
CA THR A 204 6.50 1.24 12.11
C THR A 204 5.93 0.64 10.84
N GLY A 205 5.65 -0.66 10.81
CA GLY A 205 5.02 -1.32 9.67
C GLY A 205 3.62 -0.79 9.37
N LEU A 206 2.80 -0.52 10.42
CA LEU A 206 1.46 0.03 10.25
C LEU A 206 1.45 1.46 9.75
N ILE A 207 2.35 2.32 10.22
CA ILE A 207 2.48 3.70 9.73
C ILE A 207 2.89 3.69 8.26
N LYS A 208 3.87 2.85 7.86
CA LYS A 208 4.24 2.67 6.46
C LYS A 208 3.04 2.23 5.62
N SER A 209 2.32 1.20 6.05
CA SER A 209 1.16 0.66 5.32
C SER A 209 0.04 1.69 5.15
N LEU A 210 -0.19 2.54 6.15
CA LEU A 210 -1.15 3.64 6.07
C LEU A 210 -0.74 4.64 5.00
N MET A 211 0.53 5.04 4.97
CA MET A 211 1.05 5.96 3.95
C MET A 211 1.03 5.33 2.56
N PHE A 212 1.28 4.04 2.45
CA PHE A 212 1.12 3.30 1.19
C PHE A 212 -0.33 3.32 0.71
N GLY A 213 -1.29 3.08 1.60
CA GLY A 213 -2.72 3.17 1.28
C GLY A 213 -3.12 4.54 0.74
N ILE A 214 -2.66 5.62 1.38
CA ILE A 214 -2.89 7.00 0.92
C ILE A 214 -2.27 7.22 -0.46
N THR A 215 -1.03 6.79 -0.67
CA THR A 215 -0.30 6.95 -1.94
C THR A 215 -1.01 6.22 -3.07
N ILE A 216 -1.42 4.96 -2.85
CA ILE A 216 -2.11 4.14 -3.85
C ILE A 216 -3.46 4.77 -4.22
N ALA A 217 -4.23 5.21 -3.23
CA ALA A 217 -5.51 5.88 -3.48
C ALA A 217 -5.34 7.18 -4.26
N ALA A 218 -4.33 7.99 -3.90
CA ALA A 218 -4.04 9.25 -4.57
C ALA A 218 -3.69 9.04 -6.05
N VAL A 219 -2.74 8.13 -6.32
CA VAL A 219 -2.30 7.86 -7.70
C VAL A 219 -3.42 7.25 -8.53
N GLY A 220 -4.10 6.20 -8.02
CA GLY A 220 -5.19 5.53 -8.74
C GLY A 220 -6.32 6.49 -9.10
N CYS A 221 -6.76 7.31 -8.14
CA CYS A 221 -7.80 8.31 -8.39
C CYS A 221 -7.32 9.45 -9.30
N TYR A 222 -6.09 9.92 -9.15
CA TYR A 222 -5.54 11.00 -9.97
C TYR A 222 -5.41 10.57 -11.44
N GLU A 223 -4.86 9.41 -11.71
CA GLU A 223 -4.71 8.89 -13.07
C GLU A 223 -6.09 8.65 -13.71
N GLY A 224 -7.06 8.12 -12.96
CA GLY A 224 -8.43 7.99 -13.45
C GLY A 224 -9.07 9.33 -13.82
N LEU A 225 -8.95 10.34 -12.95
CA LEU A 225 -9.44 11.69 -13.21
C LEU A 225 -8.70 12.40 -14.36
N SER A 226 -7.46 12.01 -14.63
CA SER A 226 -6.61 12.58 -15.68
C SER A 226 -6.78 11.89 -17.03
N THR A 227 -7.60 10.83 -17.13
CA THR A 227 -7.82 10.09 -18.36
C THR A 227 -8.39 11.04 -19.46
N GLY A 228 -7.85 10.93 -20.66
CA GLY A 228 -8.34 11.64 -21.84
C GLY A 228 -9.54 10.94 -22.48
N SER A 229 -9.96 11.40 -23.67
CA SER A 229 -11.08 10.81 -24.41
C SER A 229 -10.69 9.47 -25.05
N GLY A 230 -11.55 8.47 -24.93
CA GLY A 230 -11.42 7.16 -25.58
C GLY A 230 -10.92 6.04 -24.69
N ALA A 231 -11.37 4.81 -25.00
CA ALA A 231 -11.08 3.59 -24.20
C ALA A 231 -9.59 3.25 -24.13
N GLU A 232 -8.80 3.59 -25.15
CA GLU A 232 -7.35 3.38 -25.15
C GLU A 232 -6.66 4.18 -24.03
N GLN A 233 -7.13 5.42 -23.79
CA GLN A 233 -6.58 6.26 -22.72
C GLN A 233 -6.86 5.67 -21.33
N VAL A 234 -7.99 5.01 -21.12
CA VAL A 234 -8.27 4.30 -19.87
C VAL A 234 -7.21 3.24 -19.59
N GLY A 235 -6.87 2.42 -20.61
CA GLY A 235 -5.81 1.40 -20.49
C GLY A 235 -4.45 2.01 -20.17
N ARG A 236 -4.06 3.09 -20.86
CA ARG A 236 -2.78 3.79 -20.61
C ARG A 236 -2.70 4.36 -19.20
N HIS A 237 -3.74 5.06 -18.75
CA HIS A 237 -3.77 5.63 -17.40
C HIS A 237 -3.83 4.56 -16.31
N THR A 238 -4.50 3.44 -16.55
CA THR A 238 -4.51 2.29 -15.63
C THR A 238 -3.12 1.70 -15.46
N THR A 239 -2.39 1.48 -16.56
CA THR A 239 -1.00 0.99 -16.50
C THR A 239 -0.09 2.01 -15.81
N ARG A 240 -0.23 3.29 -16.14
CA ARG A 240 0.53 4.37 -15.52
C ARG A 240 0.26 4.46 -14.02
N ALA A 241 -0.98 4.28 -13.58
CA ALA A 241 -1.35 4.24 -12.17
C ALA A 241 -0.58 3.15 -11.42
N VAL A 242 -0.45 1.94 -12.00
CA VAL A 242 0.32 0.84 -11.39
C VAL A 242 1.80 1.22 -11.26
N VAL A 243 2.42 1.64 -12.36
CA VAL A 243 3.86 1.96 -12.39
C VAL A 243 4.19 3.10 -11.42
N MET A 244 3.42 4.18 -11.47
CA MET A 244 3.65 5.34 -10.60
C MET A 244 3.36 5.03 -9.13
N SER A 245 2.36 4.19 -8.84
CA SER A 245 2.09 3.75 -7.46
C SER A 245 3.25 2.93 -6.91
N ILE A 246 3.79 1.97 -7.67
CA ILE A 246 4.95 1.16 -7.24
C ILE A 246 6.14 2.08 -6.97
N PHE A 247 6.46 2.98 -7.92
CA PHE A 247 7.57 3.91 -7.77
C PHE A 247 7.43 4.78 -6.50
N LEU A 248 6.26 5.40 -6.31
CA LEU A 248 6.04 6.27 -5.16
C LEU A 248 5.98 5.50 -3.83
N VAL A 249 5.41 4.29 -3.81
CA VAL A 249 5.40 3.45 -2.60
C VAL A 249 6.82 3.08 -2.20
N VAL A 250 7.69 2.70 -3.15
CA VAL A 250 9.10 2.41 -2.85
C VAL A 250 9.82 3.66 -2.34
N MET A 251 9.58 4.82 -2.94
CA MET A 251 10.17 6.08 -2.45
C MET A 251 9.71 6.42 -1.03
N VAL A 252 8.43 6.28 -0.75
CA VAL A 252 7.85 6.48 0.59
C VAL A 252 8.45 5.47 1.58
N ASP A 253 8.62 4.21 1.18
CA ASP A 253 9.21 3.17 2.01
C ASP A 253 10.65 3.53 2.43
N VAL A 254 11.50 3.93 1.48
CA VAL A 254 12.88 4.35 1.74
C VAL A 254 12.92 5.56 2.70
N ILE A 255 12.03 6.55 2.49
CA ILE A 255 11.97 7.73 3.35
C ILE A 255 11.59 7.34 4.79
N PHE A 256 10.56 6.51 4.96
CA PHE A 256 10.12 6.08 6.29
C PHE A 256 11.16 5.18 6.97
N THR A 257 11.81 4.28 6.22
CA THR A 257 12.91 3.45 6.74
C THR A 257 14.05 4.33 7.26
N ALA A 258 14.46 5.33 6.48
CA ALA A 258 15.49 6.28 6.90
C ALA A 258 15.06 7.08 8.14
N ILE A 259 13.84 7.61 8.17
CA ILE A 259 13.29 8.35 9.31
C ILE A 259 13.31 7.48 10.57
N PHE A 260 12.81 6.25 10.49
CA PHE A 260 12.76 5.34 11.64
C PHE A 260 14.15 4.89 12.08
N PHE A 261 15.10 4.74 11.15
CA PHE A 261 16.49 4.44 11.49
C PHE A 261 17.15 5.58 12.28
N PHE A 262 16.99 6.83 11.84
CA PHE A 262 17.60 7.97 12.51
C PHE A 262 16.88 8.42 13.80
N LEU A 263 15.56 8.20 13.88
CA LEU A 263 14.76 8.49 15.08
C LEU A 263 14.83 7.39 16.14
N SER A 264 15.46 6.26 15.84
CA SER A 264 15.68 5.15 16.75
C SER A 264 17.11 5.21 17.32
N PRO A 265 17.39 6.02 18.34
CA PRO A 265 18.62 5.85 19.10
C PRO A 265 18.57 4.45 19.76
N ASN A 266 19.66 3.75 19.72
CA ASN A 266 19.90 2.44 20.33
C ASN A 266 19.50 2.41 21.79
#